data_2452232ed66466938e5b6ccf81fa3754
#
_entry.id   2452232ed66466938e5b6ccf81fa3754
#
_cell.length_a   1.000
_cell.length_b   1.000
_cell.length_c   1.000
_cell.angle_alpha   90.00
_cell.angle_beta   90.00
_cell.angle_gamma   90.00
#
_symmetry.space_group_name_H-M   'P 1'
#
loop_
_entity.id
_entity.type
_entity.pdbx_description
1 polymer ?
#
loop_
_entity_poly.entity_id
_entity_poly.type
_entity_poly.pdbx_seq_one_letter_code
_entity_poly.pdbx_strand_id
1 'polypeptide(L)'
;MEANTMQIFSRNPRGSNYKTYTSEEIEKFQSIRMEHHFGPILAHAPYTMNLASATEKTYEFASMVIREDIQRMDELGIENLVFHPGSHTGIGTDAGIQNIIRGLDQAVTADQNIHVLLETMSGKGTEIGVTFEELKA
;
A
#
# COMPACT_ATOMS: atom_id res chain seq x y z
N MET A 1 -12.72 -25.54 3.75
CA MET A 1 -12.64 -24.19 4.35
C MET A 1 -13.26 -23.24 3.33
N GLU A 2 -14.37 -22.62 3.68
CA GLU A 2 -15.04 -21.66 2.79
C GLU A 2 -14.52 -20.26 3.14
N ALA A 3 -13.51 -19.78 2.40
CA ALA A 3 -13.02 -18.42 2.53
C ALA A 3 -13.89 -17.48 1.70
N ASN A 4 -14.33 -16.37 2.30
CA ASN A 4 -15.13 -15.34 1.63
C ASN A 4 -14.40 -13.99 1.53
N THR A 5 -13.12 -13.96 1.81
CA THR A 5 -12.22 -12.81 1.65
C THR A 5 -10.79 -13.29 1.49
N MET A 6 -9.90 -12.43 1.02
CA MET A 6 -8.48 -12.73 0.86
C MET A 6 -7.62 -11.48 0.95
N GLN A 7 -6.34 -11.69 1.23
CA GLN A 7 -5.30 -10.70 0.99
C GLN A 7 -4.52 -11.08 -0.27
N ILE A 8 -4.21 -10.08 -1.09
CA ILE A 8 -3.37 -10.23 -2.27
C ILE A 8 -2.20 -9.25 -2.20
N PHE A 9 -1.15 -9.48 -2.96
CA PHE A 9 -0.14 -8.45 -3.19
C PHE A 9 -0.54 -7.59 -4.39
N SER A 10 -0.42 -6.26 -4.25
CA SER A 10 -0.69 -5.30 -5.33
C SER A 10 0.24 -5.49 -6.54
N ARG A 11 1.45 -5.99 -6.29
CA ARG A 11 2.50 -6.34 -7.26
C ARG A 11 3.41 -7.44 -6.71
N ASN A 12 4.47 -7.81 -7.43
CA ASN A 12 5.47 -8.74 -6.90
C ASN A 12 6.01 -8.24 -5.55
N PRO A 13 5.84 -9.00 -4.44
CA PRO A 13 6.18 -8.54 -3.09
C PRO A 13 7.69 -8.29 -2.87
N ARG A 14 8.54 -8.83 -3.72
CA ARG A 14 10.01 -8.69 -3.65
C ARG A 14 10.61 -7.93 -4.84
N GLY A 15 9.77 -7.22 -5.59
CA GLY A 15 10.18 -6.48 -6.77
C GLY A 15 9.20 -5.37 -7.12
N SER A 16 9.24 -4.91 -8.39
CA SER A 16 8.37 -3.83 -8.88
C SER A 16 7.41 -4.27 -9.97
N ASN A 17 7.56 -5.49 -10.47
CA ASN A 17 6.75 -5.98 -11.59
C ASN A 17 5.29 -6.20 -11.18
N TYR A 18 4.39 -5.77 -12.03
CA TYR A 18 2.96 -5.99 -11.89
C TYR A 18 2.31 -6.31 -13.24
N LYS A 19 1.11 -6.86 -13.19
CA LYS A 19 0.26 -7.06 -14.35
C LYS A 19 -0.67 -5.88 -14.53
N THR A 20 -0.77 -5.35 -15.74
CA THR A 20 -1.86 -4.44 -16.14
C THR A 20 -3.08 -5.29 -16.46
N TYR A 21 -4.24 -4.91 -15.93
CA TYR A 21 -5.49 -5.60 -16.17
C TYR A 21 -6.25 -4.94 -17.32
N THR A 22 -6.90 -5.76 -18.15
CA THR A 22 -7.84 -5.26 -19.15
C THR A 22 -9.19 -4.98 -18.50
N SER A 23 -10.03 -4.15 -19.14
CA SER A 23 -11.40 -3.89 -18.66
C SER A 23 -12.20 -5.18 -18.52
N GLU A 24 -12.05 -6.13 -19.45
CA GLU A 24 -12.71 -7.42 -19.40
C GLU A 24 -12.29 -8.26 -18.17
N GLU A 25 -11.00 -8.23 -17.82
CA GLU A 25 -10.50 -8.93 -16.62
C GLU A 25 -11.02 -8.30 -15.34
N ILE A 26 -11.12 -6.96 -15.28
CA ILE A 26 -11.69 -6.22 -14.15
C ILE A 26 -13.17 -6.55 -13.99
N GLU A 27 -13.96 -6.48 -15.08
CA GLU A 27 -15.38 -6.81 -15.06
C GLU A 27 -15.63 -8.26 -14.61
N LYS A 28 -14.83 -9.21 -15.13
CA LYS A 28 -14.91 -10.62 -14.73
C LYS A 28 -14.58 -10.81 -13.25
N PHE A 29 -13.55 -10.15 -12.74
CA PHE A 29 -13.18 -10.19 -11.33
C PHE A 29 -14.32 -9.69 -10.44
N GLN A 30 -14.92 -8.55 -10.79
CA GLN A 30 -16.04 -7.96 -10.05
C GLN A 30 -17.29 -8.86 -10.08
N SER A 31 -17.59 -9.47 -11.26
CA SER A 31 -18.71 -10.41 -11.41
C SER A 31 -18.55 -11.62 -10.50
N ILE A 32 -17.35 -12.21 -10.45
CA ILE A 32 -17.05 -13.35 -9.57
C ILE A 32 -17.19 -12.97 -8.09
N ARG A 33 -16.69 -11.79 -7.70
CA ARG A 33 -16.85 -11.30 -6.32
C ARG A 33 -18.32 -11.22 -5.92
N MET A 34 -19.15 -10.65 -6.76
CA MET A 34 -20.59 -10.52 -6.51
C MET A 34 -21.30 -11.87 -6.46
N GLU A 35 -21.06 -12.74 -7.44
CA GLU A 35 -21.67 -14.07 -7.54
C GLU A 35 -21.38 -14.93 -6.30
N HIS A 36 -20.16 -14.87 -5.80
CA HIS A 36 -19.72 -15.68 -4.65
C HIS A 36 -19.80 -14.93 -3.30
N HIS A 37 -20.42 -13.75 -3.26
CA HIS A 37 -20.58 -12.93 -2.06
C HIS A 37 -19.24 -12.69 -1.32
N PHE A 38 -18.18 -12.40 -2.07
CA PHE A 38 -16.87 -12.12 -1.51
C PHE A 38 -16.92 -10.82 -0.67
N GLY A 39 -16.37 -10.89 0.54
CA GLY A 39 -16.19 -9.73 1.42
C GLY A 39 -15.09 -8.79 0.90
N PRO A 40 -14.78 -7.72 1.66
CA PRO A 40 -13.71 -6.78 1.30
C PRO A 40 -12.38 -7.49 1.08
N ILE A 41 -11.66 -7.09 0.04
CA ILE A 41 -10.32 -7.61 -0.27
C ILE A 41 -9.29 -6.61 0.20
N LEU A 42 -8.21 -7.12 0.79
CA LEU A 42 -7.06 -6.35 1.21
C LEU A 42 -5.91 -6.55 0.21
N ALA A 43 -5.44 -5.48 -0.40
CA ALA A 43 -4.18 -5.51 -1.14
C ALA A 43 -3.01 -5.11 -0.21
N HIS A 44 -1.88 -5.77 -0.35
CA HIS A 44 -0.64 -5.43 0.36
C HIS A 44 0.39 -4.90 -0.63
N ALA A 45 0.97 -3.74 -0.34
CA ALA A 45 2.06 -3.18 -1.11
C ALA A 45 3.34 -4.03 -0.98
N PRO A 46 4.29 -3.94 -1.92
CA PRO A 46 5.50 -4.76 -1.88
C PRO A 46 6.41 -4.38 -0.70
N TYR A 47 7.11 -5.37 -0.15
CA TYR A 47 8.07 -5.18 0.95
C TYR A 47 9.29 -4.31 0.57
N THR A 48 9.51 -4.10 -0.72
CA THR A 48 10.59 -3.24 -1.24
C THR A 48 10.30 -1.75 -1.15
N MET A 49 9.07 -1.36 -0.81
CA MET A 49 8.66 0.02 -0.65
C MET A 49 9.10 0.57 0.71
N ASN A 50 9.71 1.78 0.71
CA ASN A 50 10.10 2.48 1.93
C ASN A 50 9.96 4.00 1.76
N LEU A 51 8.80 4.54 2.11
CA LEU A 51 8.54 5.99 2.06
C LEU A 51 9.33 6.78 3.12
N ALA A 52 9.75 6.12 4.21
CA ALA A 52 10.52 6.77 5.28
C ALA A 52 12.01 6.93 4.97
N SER A 53 12.48 6.44 3.82
CA SER A 53 13.91 6.36 3.49
C SER A 53 14.62 7.71 3.48
N ALA A 54 15.87 7.70 3.99
CA ALA A 54 16.84 8.79 3.82
C ALA A 54 17.36 8.94 2.39
N THR A 55 17.28 7.87 1.59
CA THR A 55 17.83 7.82 0.24
C THR A 55 16.79 8.27 -0.78
N GLU A 56 17.07 9.35 -1.51
CA GLU A 56 16.16 9.94 -2.51
C GLU A 56 15.67 8.89 -3.52
N LYS A 57 16.56 8.10 -4.09
CA LYS A 57 16.20 7.05 -5.05
C LYS A 57 15.19 6.04 -4.47
N THR A 58 15.34 5.67 -3.20
CA THR A 58 14.42 4.73 -2.53
C THR A 58 13.07 5.40 -2.26
N TYR A 59 13.08 6.66 -1.85
CA TYR A 59 11.89 7.46 -1.64
C TYR A 59 11.11 7.67 -2.93
N GLU A 60 11.77 8.07 -4.02
CA GLU A 60 11.14 8.26 -5.33
C GLU A 60 10.50 6.97 -5.85
N PHE A 61 11.22 5.84 -5.71
CA PHE A 61 10.69 4.52 -6.05
C PHE A 61 9.43 4.19 -5.22
N ALA A 62 9.48 4.40 -3.90
CA ALA A 62 8.33 4.15 -3.02
C ALA A 62 7.14 5.06 -3.35
N SER A 63 7.38 6.34 -3.65
CA SER A 63 6.37 7.32 -4.04
C SER A 63 5.70 6.96 -5.39
N MET A 64 6.47 6.43 -6.32
CA MET A 64 5.93 5.90 -7.58
C MET A 64 5.05 4.68 -7.30
N VAL A 65 5.55 3.72 -6.52
CA VAL A 65 4.86 2.46 -6.21
C VAL A 65 3.53 2.71 -5.53
N ILE A 66 3.49 3.54 -4.48
CA ILE A 66 2.24 3.76 -3.73
C ILE A 66 1.18 4.42 -4.61
N ARG A 67 1.55 5.37 -5.46
CA ARG A 67 0.63 6.04 -6.39
C ARG A 67 0.05 5.07 -7.41
N GLU A 68 0.91 4.28 -8.05
CA GLU A 68 0.47 3.28 -9.03
C GLU A 68 -0.39 2.20 -8.40
N ASP A 69 -0.07 1.75 -7.19
CA ASP A 69 -0.82 0.71 -6.51
C ASP A 69 -2.18 1.20 -6.02
N ILE A 70 -2.28 2.43 -5.50
CA ILE A 70 -3.56 3.07 -5.18
C ILE A 70 -4.45 3.08 -6.42
N GLN A 71 -3.97 3.64 -7.53
CA GLN A 71 -4.75 3.74 -8.77
C GLN A 71 -5.21 2.35 -9.27
N ARG A 72 -4.30 1.40 -9.35
CA ARG A 72 -4.60 0.06 -9.86
C ARG A 72 -5.57 -0.74 -8.99
N MET A 73 -5.44 -0.60 -7.67
CA MET A 73 -6.33 -1.28 -6.73
C MET A 73 -7.72 -0.64 -6.72
N ASP A 74 -7.79 0.68 -6.84
CA ASP A 74 -9.06 1.42 -7.00
C ASP A 74 -9.77 1.01 -8.31
N GLU A 75 -9.06 0.95 -9.43
CA GLU A 75 -9.58 0.45 -10.72
C GLU A 75 -10.12 -1.00 -10.62
N LEU A 76 -9.48 -1.87 -9.84
CA LEU A 76 -9.96 -3.23 -9.56
C LEU A 76 -11.17 -3.26 -8.61
N GLY A 77 -11.50 -2.14 -7.96
CA GLY A 77 -12.53 -2.06 -6.93
C GLY A 77 -12.12 -2.78 -5.64
N ILE A 78 -10.82 -2.77 -5.32
CA ILE A 78 -10.30 -3.25 -4.04
C ILE A 78 -10.37 -2.12 -3.03
N GLU A 79 -11.01 -2.39 -1.90
CA GLU A 79 -11.37 -1.36 -0.94
C GLU A 79 -10.23 -0.93 -0.02
N ASN A 80 -9.20 -1.77 0.13
CA ASN A 80 -8.14 -1.53 1.12
C ASN A 80 -6.75 -1.84 0.55
N LEU A 81 -5.81 -0.92 0.72
CA LEU A 81 -4.39 -1.10 0.42
C LEU A 81 -3.58 -0.87 1.70
N VAL A 82 -2.92 -1.91 2.20
CA VAL A 82 -2.03 -1.82 3.36
C VAL A 82 -0.57 -1.76 2.91
N PHE A 83 0.24 -1.00 3.63
CA PHE A 83 1.68 -0.94 3.43
C PHE A 83 2.45 -0.73 4.74
N HIS A 84 3.69 -1.17 4.77
CA HIS A 84 4.62 -0.88 5.86
C HIS A 84 5.03 0.60 5.81
N PRO A 85 4.94 1.37 6.90
CA PRO A 85 5.45 2.75 6.95
C PRO A 85 6.89 2.86 6.50
N GLY A 86 7.70 1.86 6.82
CA GLY A 86 9.09 1.72 6.39
C GLY A 86 10.09 1.98 7.50
N SER A 87 11.31 2.31 7.10
CA SER A 87 12.45 2.54 8.01
C SER A 87 13.15 3.84 7.66
N HIS A 88 13.43 4.65 8.69
CA HIS A 88 14.04 5.98 8.50
C HIS A 88 15.52 5.96 8.08
N THR A 89 16.15 4.81 8.10
CA THR A 89 17.53 4.56 7.58
C THR A 89 18.59 5.58 8.03
N GLY A 90 18.46 6.11 9.25
CA GLY A 90 19.44 7.00 9.89
C GLY A 90 19.06 8.49 10.00
N ILE A 91 17.99 8.96 9.33
CA ILE A 91 17.55 10.37 9.43
C ILE A 91 16.71 10.69 10.67
N GLY A 92 16.34 9.67 11.44
CA GLY A 92 15.49 9.81 12.62
C GLY A 92 13.99 9.65 12.32
N THR A 93 13.23 9.29 13.36
CA THR A 93 11.81 8.96 13.27
C THR A 93 10.99 10.12 12.71
N ASP A 94 11.15 11.32 13.25
CA ASP A 94 10.38 12.51 12.84
C ASP A 94 10.57 12.83 11.35
N ALA A 95 11.82 12.82 10.87
CA ALA A 95 12.11 13.07 9.46
C ALA A 95 11.58 11.96 8.56
N GLY A 96 11.61 10.71 9.01
CA GLY A 96 11.01 9.59 8.31
C GLY A 96 9.48 9.69 8.22
N ILE A 97 8.81 10.10 9.30
CA ILE A 97 7.37 10.37 9.31
C ILE A 97 7.03 11.49 8.31
N GLN A 98 7.79 12.59 8.29
CA GLN A 98 7.57 13.68 7.32
C GLN A 98 7.72 13.21 5.87
N ASN A 99 8.64 12.28 5.59
CA ASN A 99 8.76 11.68 4.27
C ASN A 99 7.52 10.84 3.92
N ILE A 100 6.99 10.05 4.85
CA ILE A 100 5.77 9.26 4.65
C ILE A 100 4.58 10.18 4.35
N ILE A 101 4.36 11.21 5.16
CA ILE A 101 3.30 12.22 4.97
C ILE A 101 3.40 12.82 3.57
N ARG A 102 4.58 13.34 3.21
CA ARG A 102 4.82 13.93 1.88
C ARG A 102 4.50 12.96 0.73
N GLY A 103 4.86 11.69 0.88
CA GLY A 103 4.58 10.66 -0.13
C GLY A 103 3.10 10.35 -0.26
N LEU A 104 2.38 10.28 0.86
CA LEU A 104 0.94 10.05 0.90
C LEU A 104 0.15 11.25 0.37
N ASP A 105 0.52 12.48 0.74
CA ASP A 105 -0.10 13.71 0.24
C ASP A 105 -0.04 13.83 -1.29
N GLN A 106 1.00 13.24 -1.91
CA GLN A 106 1.16 13.22 -3.36
C GLN A 106 0.43 12.06 -4.05
N ALA A 107 0.11 11.01 -3.31
CA ALA A 107 -0.46 9.78 -3.85
C ALA A 107 -1.97 9.66 -3.64
N VAL A 108 -2.48 10.17 -2.51
CA VAL A 108 -3.90 10.08 -2.13
C VAL A 108 -4.66 11.28 -2.66
N THR A 109 -5.77 11.03 -3.34
CA THR A 109 -6.68 12.07 -3.87
C THR A 109 -8.10 11.87 -3.35
N ALA A 110 -8.91 12.94 -3.38
CA ALA A 110 -10.25 12.93 -2.80
C ALA A 110 -11.29 12.11 -3.59
N ASP A 111 -10.98 11.76 -4.84
CA ASP A 111 -11.83 11.02 -5.76
C ASP A 111 -11.57 9.49 -5.74
N GLN A 112 -10.61 9.03 -4.97
CA GLN A 112 -10.32 7.62 -4.76
C GLN A 112 -11.27 6.98 -3.75
N ASN A 113 -11.69 5.74 -4.01
CA ASN A 113 -12.56 4.96 -3.12
C ASN A 113 -11.81 3.93 -2.25
N ILE A 114 -10.49 3.91 -2.36
CA ILE A 114 -9.64 2.97 -1.63
C ILE A 114 -9.18 3.57 -0.29
N HIS A 115 -9.19 2.75 0.76
CA HIS A 115 -8.59 3.10 2.03
C HIS A 115 -7.11 2.71 2.05
N VAL A 116 -6.25 3.66 2.33
CA VAL A 116 -4.82 3.44 2.50
C VAL A 116 -4.54 3.21 3.99
N LEU A 117 -3.99 2.05 4.32
CA LEU A 117 -3.81 1.55 5.68
C LEU A 117 -2.31 1.45 6.02
N LEU A 118 -1.92 2.03 7.14
CA LEU A 118 -0.58 1.86 7.70
C LEU A 118 -0.54 0.60 8.58
N GLU A 119 0.38 -0.32 8.29
CA GLU A 119 0.59 -1.51 9.11
C GLU A 119 1.47 -1.18 10.33
N THR A 120 1.11 -1.70 11.51
CA THR A 120 1.95 -1.58 12.70
C THR A 120 3.22 -2.40 12.54
N MET A 121 4.37 -1.82 12.90
CA MET A 121 5.67 -2.45 12.74
C MET A 121 6.20 -3.02 14.06
N SER A 122 7.11 -4.00 13.95
CA SER A 122 7.69 -4.68 15.12
C SER A 122 8.73 -3.88 15.90
N GLY A 123 9.23 -2.77 15.32
CA GLY A 123 10.31 -1.95 15.90
C GLY A 123 11.71 -2.49 15.63
N LYS A 124 11.88 -3.29 14.59
CA LYS A 124 13.20 -3.81 14.24
C LYS A 124 14.05 -2.74 13.57
N GLY A 125 15.21 -2.46 14.15
CA GLY A 125 16.18 -1.50 13.59
C GLY A 125 15.63 -0.07 13.62
N THR A 126 15.34 0.50 12.46
CA THR A 126 14.87 1.89 12.28
C THR A 126 13.46 1.95 11.71
N GLU A 127 12.65 0.94 11.96
CA GLU A 127 11.25 0.89 11.55
C GLU A 127 10.43 2.02 12.19
N ILE A 128 9.46 2.55 11.44
CA ILE A 128 8.45 3.54 11.87
C ILE A 128 7.08 2.86 11.89
N GLY A 129 6.17 3.36 12.72
CA GLY A 129 4.85 2.78 12.93
C GLY A 129 4.83 1.72 14.03
N VAL A 130 5.76 1.84 14.96
CA VAL A 130 5.89 0.96 16.14
C VAL A 130 4.85 1.31 17.20
N THR A 131 4.49 2.58 17.30
CA THR A 131 3.49 3.09 18.23
C THR A 131 2.31 3.72 17.50
N PHE A 132 1.17 3.82 18.17
CA PHE A 132 -0.01 4.49 17.60
C PHE A 132 0.22 6.00 17.43
N GLU A 133 1.08 6.60 18.23
CA GLU A 133 1.49 7.99 18.13
C GLU A 133 2.22 8.25 16.81
N GLU A 134 3.14 7.36 16.43
CA GLU A 134 3.84 7.43 15.14
C GLU A 134 2.90 7.27 13.93
N LEU A 135 1.86 6.43 14.06
CA LEU A 135 0.87 6.22 13.00
C LEU A 135 -0.15 7.35 12.89
N LYS A 136 -0.34 8.11 13.96
CA LYS A 136 -1.30 9.22 14.03
C LYS A 136 -0.70 10.56 13.60
N ALA A 137 0.62 10.66 13.59
CA ALA A 137 1.31 11.89 13.23
C ALA A 137 0.99 12.35 11.81
#